data_0e409276b5da503ec3045748d6d0f03e
#
_entry.id   0e409276b5da503ec3045748d6d0f03e
#
_cell.length_a   1.000
_cell.length_b   1.000
_cell.length_c   1.000
_cell.angle_alpha   90.00
_cell.angle_beta   90.00
_cell.angle_gamma   90.00
#
_symmetry.space_group_name_H-M   'P 1'
#
loop_
_entity.id
_entity.type
_entity.pdbx_description
1 polymer ?
#
loop_
_entity_poly.entity_id
_entity_poly.type
_entity_poly.pdbx_seq_one_letter_code
_entity_poly.pdbx_strand_id
1 'polypeptide(L)'
;MNMSSGTKANRFKIVTPAVRGILFLGTPHRGSGSASIGKMAYQITKAATRRPNEKLLQALEKNSDTLDQINNSFLQTLEEHQSLAISSFREEKETRKYLFFSTMVVEADSARIGLAREELNSIPANHRDMAKLCSSEAIGFKRVSAQIRRWILSLPIDPNGM
;
A
#
# COMPACT_ATOMS: atom_id res chain seq x y z
N MET A 1 -25.64 3.64 27.07
CA MET A 1 -25.79 2.31 26.43
C MET A 1 -24.88 2.24 25.20
N ASN A 2 -23.74 1.59 25.34
CA ASN A 2 -22.68 1.55 24.29
C ASN A 2 -22.71 0.17 23.60
N MET A 3 -23.48 0.04 22.52
CA MET A 3 -23.61 -1.22 21.78
C MET A 3 -22.85 -1.23 20.42
N SER A 4 -21.89 -0.30 20.21
CA SER A 4 -21.24 -0.14 18.88
C SER A 4 -19.85 -0.76 18.73
N SER A 5 -19.17 -1.14 19.81
CA SER A 5 -17.77 -1.61 19.69
C SER A 5 -17.63 -3.12 19.39
N GLY A 6 -18.60 -3.92 19.81
CA GLY A 6 -18.57 -5.38 19.63
C GLY A 6 -18.69 -5.85 18.17
N THR A 7 -19.44 -5.11 17.34
CA THR A 7 -19.73 -5.51 15.97
C THR A 7 -18.53 -5.30 15.03
N LYS A 8 -17.74 -4.24 15.24
CA LYS A 8 -16.52 -3.98 14.45
C LYS A 8 -15.41 -4.99 14.76
N ALA A 9 -15.13 -5.24 16.04
CA ALA A 9 -14.13 -6.21 16.47
C ALA A 9 -14.44 -7.64 15.96
N ASN A 10 -15.73 -8.01 15.90
CA ASN A 10 -16.14 -9.33 15.42
C ASN A 10 -15.98 -9.49 13.90
N ARG A 11 -16.18 -8.44 13.10
CA ARG A 11 -15.94 -8.46 11.64
C ARG A 11 -14.46 -8.67 11.30
N PHE A 12 -13.56 -8.02 12.02
CA PHE A 12 -12.11 -8.22 11.82
C PHE A 12 -11.68 -9.65 12.13
N LYS A 13 -12.22 -10.28 13.17
CA LYS A 13 -11.92 -11.68 13.51
C LYS A 13 -12.36 -12.66 12.46
N ILE A 14 -13.39 -12.34 11.65
CA ILE A 14 -13.88 -13.21 10.56
C ILE A 14 -13.07 -13.01 9.28
N VAL A 15 -12.68 -11.78 8.97
CA VAL A 15 -12.00 -11.44 7.70
C VAL A 15 -10.50 -11.78 7.76
N THR A 16 -9.83 -11.53 8.87
CA THR A 16 -8.37 -11.72 9.00
C THR A 16 -7.92 -13.14 8.66
N PRO A 17 -8.59 -14.23 9.08
CA PRO A 17 -8.18 -15.58 8.71
C PRO A 17 -8.33 -15.90 7.22
N ALA A 18 -9.15 -15.16 6.48
CA ALA A 18 -9.36 -15.34 5.05
C ALA A 18 -8.34 -14.58 4.19
N VAL A 19 -7.66 -13.57 4.75
CA VAL A 19 -6.62 -12.81 4.04
C VAL A 19 -5.36 -13.66 3.92
N ARG A 20 -4.90 -13.89 2.70
CA ARG A 20 -3.68 -14.67 2.41
C ARG A 20 -2.50 -13.80 1.99
N GLY A 21 -2.76 -12.60 1.51
CA GLY A 21 -1.69 -11.70 1.12
C GLY A 21 -2.18 -10.26 0.97
N ILE A 22 -1.25 -9.34 1.04
CA ILE A 22 -1.48 -7.91 0.87
C ILE A 22 -0.51 -7.40 -0.19
N LEU A 23 -1.05 -6.71 -1.19
CA LEU A 23 -0.29 -6.14 -2.28
C LEU A 23 -0.42 -4.61 -2.23
N PHE A 24 0.70 -3.92 -2.17
CA PHE A 24 0.79 -2.47 -2.15
C PHE A 24 1.26 -1.93 -3.50
N LEU A 25 0.59 -0.90 -4.00
CA LEU A 25 0.95 -0.22 -5.24
C LEU A 25 1.32 1.24 -4.94
N GLY A 26 2.60 1.55 -4.94
CA GLY A 26 3.09 2.90 -4.65
C GLY A 26 2.71 3.44 -3.28
N THR A 27 2.50 2.57 -2.30
CA THR A 27 2.11 2.96 -0.96
C THR A 27 3.33 3.39 -0.16
N PRO A 28 3.35 4.58 0.44
CA PRO A 28 4.44 4.99 1.31
C PRO A 28 4.29 4.33 2.68
N HIS A 29 5.29 3.60 3.11
CA HIS A 29 5.34 2.96 4.42
C HIS A 29 6.37 3.60 5.35
N ARG A 30 7.38 4.26 4.80
CA ARG A 30 8.46 4.89 5.57
C ARG A 30 8.65 6.33 5.13
N GLY A 31 8.75 7.23 6.12
CA GLY A 31 9.23 8.58 5.88
C GLY A 31 10.74 8.61 5.65
N SER A 32 11.20 9.42 4.71
CA SER A 32 12.63 9.73 4.60
C SER A 32 13.03 10.64 5.77
N GLY A 33 13.87 10.14 6.67
CA GLY A 33 14.31 10.88 7.85
C GLY A 33 13.23 11.04 8.92
N SER A 34 13.03 12.27 9.43
CA SER A 34 12.04 12.60 10.47
C SER A 34 10.63 12.88 9.95
N ALA A 35 10.36 12.63 8.65
CA ALA A 35 9.04 12.89 8.09
C ALA A 35 8.05 11.79 8.50
N SER A 36 6.94 12.19 9.10
CA SER A 36 5.85 11.29 9.45
C SER A 36 5.11 10.76 8.21
N ILE A 37 4.42 9.63 8.34
CA ILE A 37 3.55 9.06 7.29
C ILE A 37 2.52 10.09 6.84
N GLY A 38 1.99 10.90 7.74
CA GLY A 38 1.04 11.95 7.40
C GLY A 38 1.63 13.03 6.49
N LYS A 39 2.85 13.49 6.78
CA LYS A 39 3.55 14.45 5.91
C LYS A 39 3.84 13.86 4.54
N MET A 40 4.22 12.59 4.49
CA MET A 40 4.45 11.90 3.23
C MET A 40 3.16 11.74 2.43
N ALA A 41 2.06 11.30 3.04
CA ALA A 41 0.75 11.21 2.41
C ALA A 41 0.29 12.56 1.84
N TYR A 42 0.53 13.66 2.58
CA TYR A 42 0.33 15.03 2.10
C TYR A 42 1.13 15.32 0.82
N GLN A 43 2.44 15.04 0.82
CA GLN A 43 3.30 15.29 -0.34
C GLN A 43 2.88 14.47 -1.56
N ILE A 44 2.54 13.20 -1.37
CA ILE A 44 2.06 12.32 -2.43
C ILE A 44 0.75 12.83 -3.01
N THR A 45 -0.23 13.16 -2.16
CA THR A 45 -1.53 13.67 -2.61
C THR A 45 -1.35 14.96 -3.39
N LYS A 46 -0.50 15.89 -2.90
CA LYS A 46 -0.17 17.14 -3.58
C LYS A 46 0.53 16.91 -4.94
N ALA A 47 1.40 15.89 -5.03
CA ALA A 47 2.10 15.56 -6.25
C ALA A 47 1.20 14.82 -7.26
N ALA A 48 0.34 13.91 -6.79
CA ALA A 48 -0.48 13.04 -7.63
C ALA A 48 -1.74 13.73 -8.18
N THR A 49 -2.24 14.77 -7.54
CA THR A 49 -3.49 15.43 -7.95
C THR A 49 -3.23 16.72 -8.72
N ARG A 50 -3.97 16.94 -9.82
CA ARG A 50 -3.91 18.22 -10.56
C ARG A 50 -4.56 19.36 -9.80
N ARG A 51 -5.59 19.07 -8.99
CA ARG A 51 -6.30 20.02 -8.13
C ARG A 51 -6.43 19.38 -6.76
N PRO A 52 -5.44 19.56 -5.88
CA PRO A 52 -5.48 18.98 -4.55
C PRO A 52 -6.64 19.59 -3.75
N ASN A 53 -7.37 18.77 -3.04
CA ASN A 53 -8.38 19.23 -2.10
C ASN A 53 -7.64 19.74 -0.84
N GLU A 54 -7.62 21.06 -0.65
CA GLU A 54 -6.91 21.69 0.46
C GLU A 54 -7.38 21.22 1.82
N LYS A 55 -8.69 20.97 1.99
CA LYS A 55 -9.25 20.43 3.24
C LYS A 55 -8.70 19.03 3.53
N LEU A 56 -8.57 18.19 2.50
CA LEU A 56 -7.96 16.87 2.65
C LEU A 56 -6.49 16.96 3.01
N LEU A 57 -5.75 17.86 2.35
CA LEU A 57 -4.33 18.09 2.65
C LEU A 57 -4.11 18.55 4.09
N GLN A 58 -4.89 19.53 4.55
CA GLN A 58 -4.85 20.02 5.92
C GLN A 58 -5.22 18.92 6.93
N ALA A 59 -6.22 18.10 6.61
CA ALA A 59 -6.60 16.96 7.45
C ALA A 59 -5.48 15.92 7.57
N LEU A 60 -4.78 15.61 6.49
CA LEU A 60 -3.63 14.68 6.48
C LEU A 60 -2.47 15.24 7.31
N GLU A 61 -2.17 16.52 7.19
CA GLU A 61 -1.10 17.17 7.95
C GLU A 61 -1.45 17.23 9.44
N LYS A 62 -2.67 17.68 9.77
CA LYS A 62 -3.15 17.81 11.15
C LYS A 62 -3.23 16.47 11.90
N ASN A 63 -3.52 15.39 11.20
CA ASN A 63 -3.67 14.06 11.78
C ASN A 63 -2.43 13.17 11.54
N SER A 64 -1.26 13.76 11.31
CA SER A 64 -0.02 13.02 11.05
C SER A 64 0.29 11.99 12.14
N ASP A 65 0.16 12.37 13.41
CA ASP A 65 0.44 11.49 14.56
C ASP A 65 -0.54 10.31 14.63
N THR A 66 -1.82 10.56 14.30
CA THR A 66 -2.84 9.49 14.22
C THR A 66 -2.50 8.51 13.10
N LEU A 67 -2.05 9.01 11.93
CA LEU A 67 -1.64 8.16 10.82
C LEU A 67 -0.40 7.34 11.16
N ASP A 68 0.55 7.91 11.91
CA ASP A 68 1.72 7.19 12.38
C ASP A 68 1.35 6.10 13.39
N GLN A 69 0.40 6.36 14.30
CA GLN A 69 -0.12 5.34 15.22
C GLN A 69 -0.82 4.20 14.48
N ILE A 70 -1.64 4.51 13.48
CA ILE A 70 -2.32 3.51 12.65
C ILE A 70 -1.28 2.66 11.90
N ASN A 71 -0.25 3.29 11.33
CA ASN A 71 0.81 2.59 10.65
C ASN A 71 1.58 1.65 11.59
N ASN A 72 1.94 2.12 12.77
CA ASN A 72 2.64 1.31 13.77
C ASN A 72 1.80 0.10 14.21
N SER A 73 0.51 0.30 14.47
CA SER A 73 -0.41 -0.78 14.81
C SER A 73 -0.57 -1.78 13.67
N PHE A 74 -0.57 -1.29 12.41
CA PHE A 74 -0.61 -2.14 11.23
C PHE A 74 0.67 -2.98 11.09
N LEU A 75 1.85 -2.39 11.28
CA LEU A 75 3.13 -3.10 11.24
C LEU A 75 3.18 -4.20 12.31
N GLN A 76 2.75 -3.90 13.54
CA GLN A 76 2.64 -4.89 14.60
C GLN A 76 1.72 -6.06 14.21
N THR A 77 0.56 -5.75 13.61
CA THR A 77 -0.38 -6.77 13.11
C THR A 77 0.28 -7.65 12.04
N LEU A 78 1.07 -7.07 11.15
CA LEU A 78 1.80 -7.83 10.14
C LEU A 78 2.86 -8.75 10.77
N GLU A 79 3.54 -8.31 11.82
CA GLU A 79 4.52 -9.13 12.55
C GLU A 79 3.86 -10.30 13.29
N GLU A 80 2.67 -10.10 13.84
CA GLU A 80 1.89 -11.16 14.49
C GLU A 80 1.35 -12.20 13.51
N HIS A 81 1.11 -11.80 12.25
CA HIS A 81 0.55 -12.66 11.19
C HIS A 81 1.62 -13.06 10.17
N GLN A 82 2.58 -13.89 10.58
CA GLN A 82 3.72 -14.31 9.77
C GLN A 82 3.34 -15.08 8.47
N SER A 83 2.16 -15.67 8.42
CA SER A 83 1.64 -16.37 7.24
C SER A 83 1.13 -15.46 6.12
N LEU A 84 0.95 -14.16 6.38
CA LEU A 84 0.53 -13.22 5.36
C LEU A 84 1.64 -12.97 4.36
N ALA A 85 1.38 -13.23 3.09
CA ALA A 85 2.27 -12.86 2.00
C ALA A 85 2.18 -11.33 1.76
N ILE A 86 3.32 -10.69 1.55
CA ILE A 86 3.39 -9.24 1.38
C ILE A 86 4.21 -8.92 0.13
N SER A 87 3.66 -8.09 -0.74
CA SER A 87 4.37 -7.59 -1.91
C SER A 87 4.15 -6.10 -2.09
N SER A 88 5.24 -5.37 -2.24
CA SER A 88 5.24 -3.93 -2.49
C SER A 88 5.76 -3.63 -3.88
N PHE A 89 4.95 -2.92 -4.67
CA PHE A 89 5.29 -2.46 -6.01
C PHE A 89 5.58 -0.96 -5.96
N ARG A 90 6.75 -0.58 -6.44
CA ARG A 90 7.14 0.83 -6.63
C ARG A 90 7.00 1.26 -8.08
N GLU A 91 6.89 2.54 -8.30
CA GLU A 91 6.97 3.16 -9.62
C GLU A 91 8.39 3.15 -10.15
N GLU A 92 8.56 2.95 -11.48
CA GLU A 92 9.85 3.07 -12.17
C GLU A 92 10.01 4.40 -12.90
N LYS A 93 8.92 5.14 -13.12
CA LYS A 93 8.93 6.40 -13.89
C LYS A 93 8.53 7.56 -13.02
N GLU A 94 9.24 8.66 -13.22
CA GLU A 94 8.92 9.91 -12.55
C GLU A 94 7.56 10.48 -12.99
N THR A 95 6.88 11.12 -12.05
CA THR A 95 5.66 11.88 -12.35
C THR A 95 6.04 13.31 -12.73
N ARG A 96 5.72 13.72 -13.94
CA ARG A 96 5.93 15.11 -14.39
C ARG A 96 4.98 16.05 -13.64
N LYS A 97 5.53 16.96 -12.88
CA LYS A 97 4.80 18.00 -12.15
C LYS A 97 4.49 19.21 -13.01
N TYR A 98 5.48 19.66 -13.77
CA TYR A 98 5.44 20.78 -14.71
C TYR A 98 6.40 20.50 -15.87
N LEU A 99 6.37 21.34 -16.91
CA LEU A 99 7.16 21.18 -18.13
C LEU A 99 8.67 20.89 -17.91
N PHE A 100 9.22 21.27 -16.74
CA PHE A 100 10.66 21.18 -16.45
C PHE A 100 11.01 20.41 -15.17
N PHE A 101 10.02 19.92 -14.40
CA PHE A 101 10.29 19.19 -13.14
C PHE A 101 9.58 17.86 -13.14
N SER A 102 10.35 16.80 -13.05
CA SER A 102 9.88 15.43 -12.82
C SER A 102 10.43 14.93 -11.48
N THR A 103 9.67 14.09 -10.78
CA THR A 103 10.10 13.45 -9.54
C THR A 103 9.38 12.13 -9.33
N MET A 104 10.04 11.20 -8.67
CA MET A 104 9.38 10.05 -8.08
C MET A 104 8.46 10.53 -6.97
N VAL A 105 7.23 10.06 -6.97
CA VAL A 105 6.24 10.46 -5.96
C VAL A 105 6.50 9.70 -4.66
N VAL A 106 6.83 8.40 -4.77
CA VAL A 106 7.26 7.56 -3.65
C VAL A 106 8.66 7.04 -3.95
N GLU A 107 9.62 7.44 -3.14
CA GLU A 107 10.99 6.95 -3.24
C GLU A 107 11.03 5.44 -2.94
N ALA A 108 12.02 4.75 -3.51
CA ALA A 108 12.15 3.29 -3.42
C ALA A 108 12.16 2.78 -1.97
N ASP A 109 12.87 3.48 -1.08
CA ASP A 109 12.95 3.11 0.34
C ASP A 109 11.65 3.40 1.09
N SER A 110 10.91 4.43 0.68
CA SER A 110 9.61 4.78 1.25
C SER A 110 8.52 3.77 0.87
N ALA A 111 8.63 3.14 -0.30
CA ALA A 111 7.69 2.12 -0.76
C ALA A 111 7.84 0.77 -0.03
N ARG A 112 8.81 0.63 0.86
CA ARG A 112 9.11 -0.61 1.58
C ARG A 112 8.51 -0.58 2.99
N ILE A 113 7.83 -1.64 3.37
CA ILE A 113 7.43 -1.88 4.76
C ILE A 113 8.67 -2.22 5.59
N GLY A 114 9.57 -3.04 5.02
CA GLY A 114 10.84 -3.46 5.63
C GLY A 114 10.76 -4.73 6.43
N LEU A 115 9.76 -5.56 6.19
CA LEU A 115 9.70 -6.91 6.71
C LEU A 115 10.58 -7.84 5.87
N ALA A 116 11.25 -8.79 6.51
CA ALA A 116 12.16 -9.72 5.83
C ALA A 116 11.45 -10.58 4.75
N ARG A 117 10.15 -10.84 4.93
CA ARG A 117 9.31 -11.61 3.99
C ARG A 117 8.65 -10.77 2.90
N GLU A 118 8.90 -9.45 2.88
CA GLU A 118 8.34 -8.55 1.87
C GLU A 118 8.97 -8.79 0.52
N GLU A 119 8.17 -9.09 -0.49
CA GLU A 119 8.61 -9.17 -1.88
C GLU A 119 8.56 -7.78 -2.54
N LEU A 120 9.72 -7.31 -2.99
CA LEU A 120 9.84 -5.99 -3.62
C LEU A 120 9.77 -6.12 -5.14
N ASN A 121 8.85 -5.40 -5.72
CA ASN A 121 8.56 -5.38 -7.14
C ASN A 121 8.49 -3.94 -7.66
N SER A 122 8.35 -3.80 -8.97
CA SER A 122 8.21 -2.49 -9.62
C SER A 122 7.24 -2.55 -10.81
N ILE A 123 6.71 -1.40 -11.18
CA ILE A 123 5.87 -1.24 -12.37
C ILE A 123 6.47 -0.13 -13.23
N PRO A 124 6.69 -0.35 -14.56
CA PRO A 124 7.28 0.64 -15.47
C PRO A 124 6.29 1.75 -15.83
N ALA A 125 5.75 2.39 -14.83
CA ALA A 125 4.81 3.49 -14.88
C ALA A 125 5.15 4.54 -13.83
N ASN A 126 4.57 5.72 -13.96
CA ASN A 126 4.61 6.73 -12.90
C ASN A 126 3.53 6.44 -11.85
N HIS A 127 3.56 7.18 -10.74
CA HIS A 127 2.65 6.99 -9.61
C HIS A 127 1.16 7.01 -9.98
N ARG A 128 0.76 7.87 -10.91
CA ARG A 128 -0.65 8.00 -11.35
C ARG A 128 -1.12 6.83 -12.19
N ASP A 129 -0.20 6.24 -12.94
CA ASP A 129 -0.53 5.26 -13.97
C ASP A 129 -0.25 3.82 -13.50
N MET A 130 0.54 3.63 -12.45
CA MET A 130 0.91 2.29 -11.97
C MET A 130 -0.27 1.44 -11.50
N ALA A 131 -1.33 2.07 -10.98
CA ALA A 131 -2.55 1.38 -10.58
C ALA A 131 -3.58 1.24 -11.72
N LYS A 132 -3.30 1.82 -12.90
CA LYS A 132 -4.17 1.72 -14.08
C LYS A 132 -3.79 0.49 -14.89
N LEU A 133 -4.31 -0.65 -14.51
CA LEU A 133 -4.04 -1.93 -15.17
C LEU A 133 -4.98 -2.11 -16.38
N CYS A 134 -4.88 -1.22 -17.36
CA CYS A 134 -5.86 -1.04 -18.44
C CYS A 134 -5.94 -2.19 -19.46
N SER A 135 -4.97 -3.11 -19.46
CA SER A 135 -4.90 -4.20 -20.44
C SER A 135 -4.16 -5.40 -19.86
N SER A 136 -4.58 -6.60 -20.23
CA SER A 136 -3.86 -7.85 -19.90
C SER A 136 -2.43 -7.87 -20.47
N GLU A 137 -2.18 -7.12 -21.53
CA GLU A 137 -0.85 -7.02 -22.15
C GLU A 137 0.07 -6.01 -21.45
N ALA A 138 -0.49 -5.12 -20.61
CA ALA A 138 0.30 -4.16 -19.86
C ALA A 138 1.25 -4.87 -18.89
N ILE A 139 2.52 -4.44 -18.86
CA ILE A 139 3.56 -5.04 -17.99
C ILE A 139 3.14 -4.98 -16.51
N GLY A 140 2.52 -3.89 -16.09
CA GLY A 140 2.00 -3.75 -14.72
C GLY A 140 0.95 -4.83 -14.39
N PHE A 141 -0.01 -5.05 -15.31
CA PHE A 141 -1.01 -6.11 -15.15
C PHE A 141 -0.35 -7.49 -15.06
N LYS A 142 0.58 -7.80 -15.97
CA LYS A 142 1.29 -9.08 -15.99
C LYS A 142 2.06 -9.32 -14.68
N ARG A 143 2.78 -8.32 -14.17
CA ARG A 143 3.55 -8.43 -12.92
C ARG A 143 2.64 -8.63 -11.70
N VAL A 144 1.57 -7.85 -11.57
CA VAL A 144 0.60 -7.97 -10.47
C VAL A 144 -0.13 -9.31 -10.52
N SER A 145 -0.61 -9.70 -11.70
CA SER A 145 -1.30 -10.99 -11.89
C SER A 145 -0.40 -12.18 -11.59
N ALA A 146 0.86 -12.14 -12.02
CA ALA A 146 1.85 -13.17 -11.74
C ALA A 146 2.11 -13.29 -10.23
N GLN A 147 2.17 -12.17 -9.51
CA GLN A 147 2.32 -12.16 -8.05
C GLN A 147 1.13 -12.82 -7.35
N ILE A 148 -0.09 -12.42 -7.71
CA ILE A 148 -1.32 -12.99 -7.14
C ILE A 148 -1.40 -14.49 -7.46
N ARG A 149 -1.13 -14.87 -8.70
CA ARG A 149 -1.15 -16.28 -9.14
C ARG A 149 -0.15 -17.13 -8.35
N ARG A 150 1.05 -16.63 -8.10
CA ARG A 150 2.08 -17.30 -7.30
C ARG A 150 1.57 -17.57 -5.89
N TRP A 151 0.91 -16.61 -5.25
CA TRP A 151 0.32 -16.77 -3.94
C TRP A 151 -0.81 -17.82 -3.95
N ILE A 152 -1.71 -17.78 -4.94
CA ILE A 152 -2.78 -18.76 -5.07
C ILE A 152 -2.22 -20.18 -5.19
N LEU A 153 -1.18 -20.37 -6.01
CA LEU A 153 -0.53 -21.66 -6.22
C LEU A 153 0.25 -22.16 -4.98
N SER A 154 0.64 -21.28 -4.09
CA SER A 154 1.33 -21.64 -2.83
C SER A 154 0.37 -21.96 -1.69
N LEU A 155 -0.95 -21.74 -1.87
CA LEU A 155 -1.91 -22.12 -0.84
C LEU A 155 -1.96 -23.63 -0.68
N PRO A 156 -2.06 -24.13 0.58
CA PRO A 156 -2.31 -25.56 0.80
C PRO A 156 -3.59 -25.97 0.06
N ILE A 157 -3.51 -27.04 -0.69
CA ILE A 157 -4.70 -27.65 -1.26
C ILE A 157 -5.47 -28.26 -0.09
N ASP A 158 -6.66 -27.77 0.17
CA ASP A 158 -7.56 -28.42 1.13
C ASP A 158 -8.07 -29.72 0.49
N PRO A 159 -7.63 -30.90 0.95
CA PRO A 159 -8.07 -32.16 0.36
C PRO A 159 -9.55 -32.46 0.60
N ASN A 160 -10.22 -31.69 1.47
CA ASN A 160 -11.62 -31.85 1.84
C ASN A 160 -12.52 -30.72 1.29
N GLY A 161 -11.96 -29.84 0.45
CA GLY A 161 -12.70 -28.75 -0.18
C GLY A 161 -13.56 -29.24 -1.36
N MET A 162 -14.66 -29.89 -1.08
CA MET A 162 -15.84 -30.02 -1.95
C MET A 162 -17.05 -29.43 -1.26
#